data_7d6fe6c95c45927eeac66fc74424d6d0
#
_entry.id   7d6fe6c95c45927eeac66fc74424d6d0
#
_cell.length_a   1.000
_cell.length_b   1.000
_cell.length_c   1.000
_cell.angle_alpha   90.00
_cell.angle_beta   90.00
_cell.angle_gamma   90.00
#
_symmetry.space_group_name_H-M   'P 1'
#
loop_
_entity.id
_entity.type
_entity.pdbx_description
1 polymer ?
#
loop_
_entity_poly.entity_id
_entity_poly.type
_entity_poly.pdbx_seq_one_letter_code
_entity_poly.pdbx_strand_id
1 'polypeptide(L)'
;MRVLIAAGGTAGHINPALAIAGALKKADPTAEIHFAGRKEGMEYRLVTQAGYPFHHIEITGFQRKLSLHNIKRNIVTLWNLALSGPKAKAIMKEVQPDLVIGCGGYVSGPVVRCAAKMGIHTALHEQNAFPGVTNKLLAPDVDIVFAAVPAAVEKLGA
;
A
#
# COMPACT_ATOMS: atom_id res chain seq x y z
N MET A 1 12.50 -14.77 4.13
CA MET A 1 11.11 -14.25 4.00
C MET A 1 11.11 -13.15 2.95
N ARG A 2 10.14 -13.17 2.00
CA ARG A 2 9.93 -12.09 1.02
C ARG A 2 8.74 -11.23 1.43
N VAL A 3 8.94 -9.91 1.50
CA VAL A 3 7.91 -8.96 1.91
C VAL A 3 7.70 -7.93 0.82
N LEU A 4 6.45 -7.68 0.46
CA LEU A 4 6.07 -6.59 -0.44
C LEU A 4 5.33 -5.51 0.36
N ILE A 5 5.85 -4.29 0.35
CA ILE A 5 5.25 -3.15 1.05
C ILE A 5 4.63 -2.19 0.05
N ALA A 6 3.36 -1.87 0.23
CA ALA A 6 2.63 -0.90 -0.58
C ALA A 6 2.38 0.38 0.21
N ALA A 7 2.95 1.48 -0.26
CA ALA A 7 2.78 2.80 0.34
C ALA A 7 2.93 3.89 -0.72
N GLY A 8 2.18 4.97 -0.60
CA GLY A 8 2.34 6.05 -1.56
C GLY A 8 1.52 7.30 -1.27
N GLY A 9 1.75 8.30 -2.10
CA GLY A 9 1.05 9.57 -2.09
C GLY A 9 1.65 10.64 -1.18
N THR A 10 2.08 10.30 0.04
CA THR A 10 2.66 11.27 0.99
C THR A 10 3.77 10.64 1.82
N ALA A 11 4.69 11.48 2.32
CA ALA A 11 5.73 11.05 3.25
C ALA A 11 5.17 10.39 4.53
N GLY A 12 3.96 10.79 4.95
CA GLY A 12 3.27 10.18 6.09
C GLY A 12 2.92 8.70 5.93
N HIS A 13 2.83 8.20 4.70
CA HIS A 13 2.68 6.78 4.41
C HIS A 13 4.02 6.09 4.12
N ILE A 14 4.93 6.81 3.46
CA ILE A 14 6.19 6.24 2.97
C ILE A 14 7.21 6.07 4.10
N ASN A 15 7.34 7.05 5.00
CA ASN A 15 8.29 6.97 6.10
C ASN A 15 8.01 5.80 7.08
N PRO A 16 6.76 5.56 7.53
CA PRO A 16 6.44 4.36 8.30
C PRO A 16 6.76 3.06 7.54
N ALA A 17 6.49 3.03 6.23
CA ALA A 17 6.81 1.87 5.39
C ALA A 17 8.31 1.58 5.34
N LEU A 18 9.15 2.60 5.20
CA LEU A 18 10.61 2.49 5.25
C LEU A 18 11.10 2.10 6.64
N ALA A 19 10.49 2.62 7.71
CA ALA A 19 10.82 2.23 9.08
C ALA A 19 10.52 0.75 9.34
N ILE A 20 9.36 0.25 8.86
CA ILE A 20 9.00 -1.17 8.94
C ILE A 20 10.01 -2.01 8.16
N ALA A 21 10.38 -1.60 6.93
CA ALA A 21 11.39 -2.29 6.13
C ALA A 21 12.74 -2.38 6.86
N GLY A 22 13.19 -1.28 7.45
CA GLY A 22 14.42 -1.24 8.25
C GLY A 22 14.36 -2.15 9.48
N ALA A 23 13.22 -2.17 10.19
CA ALA A 23 13.01 -3.04 11.35
C ALA A 23 13.01 -4.53 10.94
N LEU A 24 12.35 -4.89 9.84
CA LEU A 24 12.36 -6.25 9.30
C LEU A 24 13.77 -6.69 8.90
N LYS A 25 14.53 -5.84 8.20
CA LYS A 25 15.93 -6.12 7.84
C LYS A 25 16.83 -6.28 9.04
N LYS A 26 16.59 -5.52 10.12
CA LYS A 26 17.32 -5.66 11.38
C LYS A 26 17.02 -6.99 12.10
N ALA A 27 15.75 -7.42 12.06
CA ALA A 27 15.30 -8.67 12.67
C ALA A 27 15.71 -9.90 11.84
N ASP A 28 15.65 -9.81 10.52
CA ASP A 28 16.06 -10.85 9.57
C ASP A 28 16.87 -10.22 8.42
N PRO A 29 18.22 -10.20 8.51
CA PRO A 29 19.06 -9.67 7.44
C PRO A 29 18.90 -10.37 6.09
N THR A 30 18.37 -11.60 6.08
CA THR A 30 18.12 -12.38 4.86
C THR A 30 16.78 -12.06 4.20
N ALA A 31 15.90 -11.31 4.88
CA ALA A 31 14.61 -10.93 4.32
C ALA A 31 14.78 -10.11 3.03
N GLU A 32 14.05 -10.49 1.99
CA GLU A 32 13.95 -9.74 0.74
C GLU A 32 12.76 -8.79 0.83
N ILE A 33 13.02 -7.48 0.76
CA ILE A 33 11.97 -6.47 0.91
C ILE A 33 11.82 -5.69 -0.39
N HIS A 34 10.63 -5.71 -0.93
CA HIS A 34 10.23 -5.03 -2.15
C HIS A 34 9.17 -3.98 -1.85
N PHE A 35 9.08 -2.97 -2.68
CA PHE A 35 8.04 -1.95 -2.59
C PHE A 35 7.21 -1.87 -3.86
N ALA A 36 5.92 -1.54 -3.70
CA ALA A 36 5.02 -1.22 -4.80
C ALA A 36 4.51 0.21 -4.67
N GLY A 37 4.53 0.97 -5.77
CA GLY A 37 4.12 2.36 -5.77
C GLY A 37 4.05 2.96 -7.17
N ARG A 38 3.80 4.28 -7.23
CA ARG A 38 3.80 5.03 -8.48
C ARG A 38 5.21 5.49 -8.82
N LYS A 39 5.62 5.32 -10.08
CA LYS A 39 6.94 5.75 -10.55
C LYS A 39 7.12 7.29 -10.50
N GLU A 40 6.05 8.03 -10.73
CA GLU A 40 6.01 9.50 -10.66
C GLU A 40 5.74 10.02 -9.24
N GLY A 41 5.57 9.12 -8.26
CA GLY A 41 5.29 9.46 -6.87
C GLY A 41 6.54 9.73 -6.05
N MET A 42 6.36 10.37 -4.91
CA MET A 42 7.42 10.57 -3.91
C MET A 42 7.99 9.23 -3.43
N GLU A 43 7.16 8.20 -3.39
CA GLU A 43 7.51 6.85 -2.97
C GLU A 43 8.64 6.26 -3.81
N TYR A 44 8.63 6.45 -5.12
CA TYR A 44 9.71 5.94 -5.99
C TYR A 44 11.07 6.49 -5.57
N ARG A 45 11.16 7.81 -5.42
CA ARG A 45 12.41 8.47 -5.04
C ARG A 45 12.91 8.03 -3.66
N LEU A 46 12.04 8.06 -2.64
CA LEU A 46 12.43 7.75 -1.27
C LEU A 46 12.82 6.27 -1.09
N VAL A 47 12.08 5.36 -1.72
CA VAL A 47 12.33 3.92 -1.64
C VAL A 47 13.62 3.54 -2.37
N THR A 48 13.82 4.07 -3.59
CA THR A 48 15.04 3.79 -4.38
C THR A 48 16.30 4.40 -3.75
N GLN A 49 16.19 5.58 -3.13
CA GLN A 49 17.28 6.17 -2.33
C GLN A 49 17.63 5.32 -1.12
N ALA A 50 16.64 4.64 -0.53
CA ALA A 50 16.87 3.70 0.58
C ALA A 50 17.40 2.32 0.12
N GLY A 51 17.57 2.11 -1.19
CA GLY A 51 18.17 0.89 -1.76
C GLY A 51 17.23 -0.30 -1.91
N TYR A 52 15.91 -0.11 -1.80
CA TYR A 52 14.94 -1.20 -1.97
C TYR A 52 14.47 -1.34 -3.41
N PRO A 53 14.24 -2.58 -3.91
CA PRO A 53 13.56 -2.85 -5.17
C PRO A 53 12.17 -2.25 -5.22
N PHE A 54 11.81 -1.66 -6.37
CA PHE A 54 10.56 -0.93 -6.54
C PHE A 54 9.78 -1.44 -7.75
N HIS A 55 8.52 -1.81 -7.55
CA HIS A 55 7.57 -2.27 -8.55
C HIS A 55 6.54 -1.19 -8.86
N HIS A 56 6.44 -0.85 -10.13
CA HIS A 56 5.54 0.23 -10.57
C HIS A 56 4.10 -0.25 -10.73
N ILE A 57 3.17 0.50 -10.13
CA ILE A 57 1.73 0.35 -10.31
C ILE A 57 1.09 1.72 -10.54
N GLU A 58 0.32 1.86 -11.62
CA GLU A 58 -0.39 3.09 -11.91
C GLU A 58 -1.70 3.16 -11.16
N ILE A 59 -1.80 4.10 -10.24
CA ILE A 59 -3.03 4.40 -9.50
C ILE A 59 -3.07 5.89 -9.22
N THR A 60 -4.22 6.50 -9.43
CA THR A 60 -4.49 7.90 -9.09
C THR A 60 -5.55 7.96 -8.00
N GLY A 61 -5.44 8.94 -7.11
CA GLY A 61 -6.45 9.16 -6.06
C GLY A 61 -7.69 9.89 -6.56
N PHE A 62 -8.83 9.61 -5.92
CA PHE A 62 -10.07 10.32 -6.19
C PHE A 62 -10.02 11.79 -5.76
N GLN A 63 -10.54 12.68 -6.60
CA GLN A 63 -10.72 14.08 -6.26
C GLN A 63 -12.04 14.26 -5.50
N ARG A 64 -11.96 14.86 -4.30
CA ARG A 64 -13.13 15.04 -3.42
C ARG A 64 -14.06 16.17 -3.85
N LYS A 65 -13.54 17.19 -4.59
CA LYS A 65 -14.36 18.31 -5.05
C LYS A 65 -15.10 17.94 -6.34
N LEU A 66 -16.41 18.15 -6.37
CA LEU A 66 -17.23 17.96 -7.57
C LEU A 66 -17.01 19.14 -8.53
N SER A 67 -16.33 18.88 -9.64
CA SER A 67 -16.20 19.78 -10.79
C SER A 67 -16.11 18.92 -12.06
N LEU A 68 -16.43 19.48 -13.22
CA LEU A 68 -16.32 18.75 -14.50
C LEU A 68 -14.91 18.20 -14.74
N HIS A 69 -13.88 18.95 -14.32
CA HIS A 69 -12.49 18.52 -14.38
C HIS A 69 -12.22 17.32 -13.46
N ASN A 70 -12.77 17.35 -12.26
CA ASN A 70 -12.60 16.25 -11.27
C ASN A 70 -13.43 15.01 -11.64
N ILE A 71 -14.56 15.16 -12.32
CA ILE A 71 -15.34 14.03 -12.86
C ILE A 71 -14.50 13.25 -13.87
N LYS A 72 -13.85 13.93 -14.83
CA LYS A 72 -12.94 13.27 -15.78
C LYS A 72 -11.78 12.56 -15.06
N ARG A 73 -11.17 13.21 -14.08
CA ARG A 73 -10.07 12.60 -13.28
C ARG A 73 -10.56 11.40 -12.49
N ASN A 74 -11.74 11.44 -11.91
CA ASN A 74 -12.31 10.31 -11.18
C ASN A 74 -12.67 9.13 -12.11
N ILE A 75 -13.09 9.36 -13.36
CA ILE A 75 -13.29 8.31 -14.37
C ILE A 75 -11.93 7.63 -14.69
N VAL A 76 -10.88 8.43 -14.91
CA VAL A 76 -9.53 7.90 -15.13
C VAL A 76 -9.04 7.10 -13.90
N THR A 77 -9.35 7.58 -12.70
CA THR A 77 -9.03 6.87 -11.45
C THR A 77 -9.74 5.52 -11.36
N LEU A 78 -11.04 5.46 -11.70
CA LEU A 78 -11.80 4.20 -11.75
C LEU A 78 -11.21 3.22 -12.78
N TRP A 79 -10.83 3.74 -13.95
CA TRP A 79 -10.19 2.94 -15.00
C TRP A 79 -8.84 2.39 -14.55
N ASN A 80 -8.00 3.23 -13.98
CA ASN A 80 -6.71 2.82 -13.43
C ASN A 80 -6.87 1.81 -12.29
N LEU A 81 -7.89 1.98 -11.43
CA LEU A 81 -8.20 1.03 -10.37
C LEU A 81 -8.61 -0.35 -10.93
N ALA A 82 -9.43 -0.37 -11.98
CA ALA A 82 -9.81 -1.61 -12.66
C ALA A 82 -8.60 -2.31 -13.31
N LEU A 83 -7.69 -1.54 -13.92
CA LEU A 83 -6.46 -2.06 -14.54
C LEU A 83 -5.36 -2.42 -13.55
N SER A 84 -5.42 -1.88 -12.32
CA SER A 84 -4.40 -2.14 -11.30
C SER A 84 -4.43 -3.57 -10.75
N GLY A 85 -5.58 -4.24 -10.81
CA GLY A 85 -5.71 -5.64 -10.39
C GLY A 85 -4.79 -6.60 -11.16
N PRO A 86 -4.79 -6.62 -12.49
CA PRO A 86 -3.86 -7.41 -13.29
C PRO A 86 -2.39 -7.06 -13.04
N LYS A 87 -2.06 -5.76 -12.87
CA LYS A 87 -0.70 -5.32 -12.55
C LYS A 87 -0.28 -5.77 -11.14
N ALA A 88 -1.14 -5.62 -10.14
CA ALA A 88 -0.88 -6.14 -8.80
C ALA A 88 -0.64 -7.65 -8.83
N LYS A 89 -1.46 -8.41 -9.58
CA LYS A 89 -1.28 -9.85 -9.75
C LYS A 89 0.05 -10.21 -10.44
N ALA A 90 0.49 -9.42 -11.41
CA ALA A 90 1.79 -9.61 -12.05
C ALA A 90 2.93 -9.40 -11.04
N ILE A 91 2.87 -8.35 -10.22
CA ILE A 91 3.84 -8.09 -9.15
C ILE A 91 3.86 -9.26 -8.14
N MET A 92 2.68 -9.76 -7.72
CA MET A 92 2.62 -10.93 -6.82
C MET A 92 3.29 -12.17 -7.42
N LYS A 93 3.12 -12.41 -8.72
CA LYS A 93 3.76 -13.54 -9.42
C LYS A 93 5.27 -13.36 -9.56
N GLU A 94 5.74 -12.13 -9.78
CA GLU A 94 7.16 -11.80 -9.92
C GLU A 94 7.88 -11.89 -8.57
N VAL A 95 7.35 -11.22 -7.55
CA VAL A 95 7.95 -11.13 -6.22
C VAL A 95 7.73 -12.41 -5.41
N GLN A 96 6.59 -13.07 -5.59
CA GLN A 96 6.16 -14.22 -4.77
C GLN A 96 6.29 -13.92 -3.25
N PRO A 97 5.64 -12.85 -2.74
CA PRO A 97 5.80 -12.46 -1.35
C PRO A 97 5.14 -13.45 -0.41
N ASP A 98 5.78 -13.68 0.74
CA ASP A 98 5.20 -14.42 1.87
C ASP A 98 4.24 -13.52 2.67
N LEU A 99 4.51 -12.20 2.67
CA LEU A 99 3.74 -11.18 3.39
C LEU A 99 3.61 -9.91 2.53
N VAL A 100 2.41 -9.34 2.52
CA VAL A 100 2.13 -8.03 1.90
C VAL A 100 1.66 -7.05 2.96
N ILE A 101 2.33 -5.88 3.06
CA ILE A 101 2.02 -4.84 4.03
C ILE A 101 1.53 -3.58 3.32
N GLY A 102 0.35 -3.09 3.70
CA GLY A 102 -0.18 -1.81 3.26
C GLY A 102 0.04 -0.73 4.32
N CYS A 103 0.75 0.36 3.96
CA CYS A 103 0.98 1.49 4.87
C CYS A 103 0.14 2.72 4.51
N GLY A 104 -0.88 2.55 3.69
CA GLY A 104 -1.79 3.62 3.28
C GLY A 104 -1.47 4.22 1.91
N GLY A 105 -2.33 5.16 1.52
CA GLY A 105 -2.37 5.68 0.16
C GLY A 105 -3.15 4.77 -0.79
N TYR A 106 -3.47 5.31 -1.97
CA TYR A 106 -4.29 4.59 -2.95
C TYR A 106 -3.63 3.33 -3.52
N VAL A 107 -2.31 3.26 -3.46
CA VAL A 107 -1.51 2.10 -3.92
C VAL A 107 -1.78 0.86 -3.08
N SER A 108 -1.96 1.02 -1.76
CA SER A 108 -2.22 -0.10 -0.85
C SER A 108 -3.49 -0.86 -1.23
N GLY A 109 -4.53 -0.17 -1.72
CA GLY A 109 -5.82 -0.76 -2.06
C GLY A 109 -5.71 -1.99 -2.95
N PRO A 110 -5.31 -1.85 -4.21
CA PRO A 110 -5.25 -2.98 -5.15
C PRO A 110 -4.16 -3.99 -4.80
N VAL A 111 -3.03 -3.56 -4.24
CA VAL A 111 -1.91 -4.45 -3.90
C VAL A 111 -2.31 -5.40 -2.77
N VAL A 112 -2.77 -4.86 -1.63
CA VAL A 112 -3.18 -5.66 -0.47
C VAL A 112 -4.41 -6.51 -0.79
N ARG A 113 -5.42 -5.95 -1.48
CA ARG A 113 -6.61 -6.70 -1.88
C ARG A 113 -6.30 -7.86 -2.83
N CYS A 114 -5.34 -7.66 -3.73
CA CYS A 114 -4.87 -8.73 -4.61
C CYS A 114 -4.21 -9.85 -3.81
N ALA A 115 -3.34 -9.51 -2.85
CA ALA A 115 -2.68 -10.47 -1.97
C ALA A 115 -3.68 -11.27 -1.15
N ALA A 116 -4.63 -10.61 -0.50
CA ALA A 116 -5.70 -11.26 0.27
C ALA A 116 -6.50 -12.26 -0.57
N LYS A 117 -6.90 -11.87 -1.80
CA LYS A 117 -7.60 -12.77 -2.74
C LYS A 117 -6.77 -13.95 -3.23
N MET A 118 -5.45 -13.83 -3.18
CA MET A 118 -4.52 -14.92 -3.54
C MET A 118 -4.13 -15.80 -2.35
N GLY A 119 -4.64 -15.52 -1.15
CA GLY A 119 -4.30 -16.24 0.07
C GLY A 119 -2.89 -15.97 0.59
N ILE A 120 -2.29 -14.85 0.19
CA ILE A 120 -0.99 -14.39 0.70
C ILE A 120 -1.26 -13.64 2.02
N HIS A 121 -0.41 -13.86 3.03
CA HIS A 121 -0.54 -13.15 4.30
C HIS A 121 -0.51 -11.63 4.13
N THR A 122 -1.40 -10.94 4.82
CA THR A 122 -1.61 -9.51 4.67
C THR A 122 -1.61 -8.77 6.00
N ALA A 123 -1.00 -7.59 6.00
CA ALA A 123 -1.05 -6.69 7.13
C ALA A 123 -1.33 -5.25 6.67
N LEU A 124 -1.96 -4.46 7.53
CA LEU A 124 -2.08 -3.02 7.39
C LEU A 124 -1.33 -2.32 8.51
N HIS A 125 -0.72 -1.20 8.19
CA HIS A 125 -0.22 -0.25 9.17
C HIS A 125 -0.99 1.06 9.04
N GLU A 126 -1.59 1.51 10.16
CA GLU A 126 -2.27 2.81 10.26
C GLU A 126 -1.56 3.69 11.28
N GLN A 127 -0.98 4.78 10.82
CA GLN A 127 -0.19 5.72 11.60
C GLN A 127 -1.01 6.85 12.21
N ASN A 128 -2.23 7.07 11.74
CA ASN A 128 -3.07 8.20 12.14
C ASN A 128 -4.20 7.77 13.09
N ALA A 129 -4.59 8.66 13.99
CA ALA A 129 -5.78 8.47 14.84
C ALA A 129 -7.10 8.46 14.03
N PHE A 130 -7.07 8.99 12.81
CA PHE A 130 -8.17 8.95 11.84
C PHE A 130 -7.72 8.15 10.63
N PRO A 131 -8.10 6.87 10.55
CA PRO A 131 -7.70 5.99 9.47
C PRO A 131 -8.11 6.51 8.10
N GLY A 132 -7.20 6.34 7.13
CA GLY A 132 -7.46 6.65 5.74
C GLY A 132 -8.56 5.75 5.15
N VAL A 133 -9.27 6.26 4.12
CA VAL A 133 -10.36 5.51 3.46
C VAL A 133 -9.89 4.14 2.95
N THR A 134 -8.70 4.08 2.37
CA THR A 134 -8.13 2.82 1.87
C THR A 134 -7.96 1.79 2.98
N ASN A 135 -7.39 2.18 4.13
CA ASN A 135 -7.19 1.27 5.25
C ASN A 135 -8.52 0.81 5.85
N LYS A 136 -9.53 1.70 5.93
CA LYS A 136 -10.89 1.30 6.37
C LYS A 136 -11.54 0.27 5.45
N LEU A 137 -11.35 0.40 4.15
CA LEU A 137 -11.90 -0.54 3.16
C LEU A 137 -11.18 -1.89 3.14
N LEU A 138 -9.92 -1.91 3.54
CA LEU A 138 -9.09 -3.12 3.54
C LEU A 138 -9.11 -3.86 4.88
N ALA A 139 -9.36 -3.16 6.00
CA ALA A 139 -9.27 -3.75 7.33
C ALA A 139 -10.08 -5.06 7.50
N PRO A 140 -11.30 -5.22 6.93
CA PRO A 140 -12.04 -6.48 7.01
C PRO A 140 -11.43 -7.63 6.21
N ASP A 141 -10.57 -7.34 5.24
CA ASP A 141 -10.05 -8.32 4.27
C ASP A 141 -8.61 -8.79 4.59
N VAL A 142 -7.98 -8.25 5.64
CA VAL A 142 -6.58 -8.53 5.99
C VAL A 142 -6.44 -9.37 7.25
N ASP A 143 -5.31 -10.07 7.39
CA ASP A 143 -5.06 -10.93 8.55
C ASP A 143 -4.75 -10.13 9.82
N ILE A 144 -4.04 -9.01 9.69
CA ILE A 144 -3.59 -8.21 10.85
C ILE A 144 -3.64 -6.71 10.51
N VAL A 145 -4.05 -5.91 11.52
CA VAL A 145 -3.96 -4.44 11.48
C VAL A 145 -3.10 -3.94 12.63
N PHE A 146 -2.03 -3.23 12.29
CA PHE A 146 -1.17 -2.52 13.25
C PHE A 146 -1.57 -1.05 13.28
N ALA A 147 -2.16 -0.62 14.37
CA ALA A 147 -2.51 0.79 14.60
C ALA A 147 -1.50 1.45 15.53
N ALA A 148 -0.91 2.57 15.10
CA ALA A 148 0.05 3.32 15.92
C ALA A 148 -0.59 3.97 17.15
N VAL A 149 -1.91 4.20 17.11
CA VAL A 149 -2.68 4.79 18.23
C VAL A 149 -3.98 4.02 18.48
N PRO A 150 -4.40 3.79 19.74
CA PRO A 150 -5.60 3.03 20.07
C PRO A 150 -6.88 3.56 19.41
N ALA A 151 -7.02 4.89 19.30
CA ALA A 151 -8.17 5.54 18.67
C ALA A 151 -8.40 5.16 17.20
N ALA A 152 -7.40 4.60 16.52
CA ALA A 152 -7.53 4.12 15.15
C ALA A 152 -8.21 2.74 15.08
N VAL A 153 -8.02 1.89 16.08
CA VAL A 153 -8.58 0.51 16.11
C VAL A 153 -10.09 0.54 16.04
N GLU A 154 -10.75 1.32 16.92
CA GLU A 154 -12.21 1.46 16.94
C GLU A 154 -12.77 1.93 15.59
N LYS A 155 -12.04 2.83 14.90
CA LYS A 155 -12.47 3.43 13.63
C LYS A 155 -12.19 2.56 12.42
N LEU A 156 -11.35 1.55 12.56
CA LEU A 156 -11.10 0.56 11.51
C LEU A 156 -12.11 -0.60 11.56
N GLY A 157 -12.84 -0.74 12.66
CA GLY A 157 -13.77 -1.83 12.86
C GLY A 157 -13.08 -3.19 13.01
N ALA A 158 -11.84 -3.15 13.49
CA ALA A 158 -11.00 -4.33 13.70
C ALA A 158 -11.11 -4.81 15.16
#